data_c637f3feea277155d32aefd7ea6fa4a0
#
_entry.id   c637f3feea277155d32aefd7ea6fa4a0
#
_cell.length_a   1.000
_cell.length_b   1.000
_cell.length_c   1.000
_cell.angle_alpha   90.00
_cell.angle_beta   90.00
_cell.angle_gamma   90.00
#
_symmetry.space_group_name_H-M   'P 1'
#
loop_
_entity.id
_entity.type
_entity.pdbx_description
1 polymer ?
#
loop_
_entity_poly.entity_id
_entity_poly.type
_entity_poly.pdbx_seq_one_letter_code
_entity_poly.pdbx_strand_id
1 'polypeptide(L)'
;MTYTAPNETEYDYIILGAGSAGCVLSNRLSEDPGKKVLLLEAGPMDHKLMIHIPAGVYHVYKDPSINWNYQSEVEAECDQRQIELPRGKVIG
;
A
#
# COMPACT_ATOMS: atom_id res chain seq x y z
N MET A 1 12.93 -6.33 -5.83
CA MET A 1 12.85 -5.33 -6.91
C MET A 1 13.91 -4.30 -6.65
N THR A 2 14.89 -4.19 -7.50
CA THR A 2 15.96 -3.19 -7.38
C THR A 2 15.47 -1.91 -8.08
N TYR A 3 15.17 -0.88 -7.31
CA TYR A 3 14.90 0.44 -7.86
C TYR A 3 16.22 1.14 -8.12
N THR A 4 16.48 1.50 -9.36
CA THR A 4 17.58 2.40 -9.71
C THR A 4 16.99 3.80 -9.74
N ALA A 5 17.32 4.62 -8.75
CA ALA A 5 16.91 6.02 -8.76
C ALA A 5 17.46 6.69 -10.03
N PRO A 6 16.64 7.44 -10.77
CA PRO A 6 17.16 8.31 -11.79
C PRO A 6 18.16 9.31 -11.15
N ASN A 7 19.12 9.79 -11.91
CA ASN A 7 20.14 10.75 -11.44
C ASN A 7 19.58 12.10 -10.96
N GLU A 8 18.26 12.23 -10.92
CA GLU A 8 17.56 13.39 -10.40
C GLU A 8 17.14 13.15 -8.96
N THR A 9 17.69 13.93 -8.05
CA THR A 9 17.49 13.80 -6.60
C THR A 9 16.38 14.69 -6.05
N GLU A 10 15.75 15.52 -6.89
CA GLU A 10 14.74 16.48 -6.46
C GLU A 10 13.37 16.19 -7.06
N TYR A 11 12.38 16.14 -6.17
CA TYR A 11 10.97 15.99 -6.51
C TYR A 11 10.16 17.11 -5.85
N ASP A 12 9.15 17.64 -6.54
CA ASP A 12 8.22 18.61 -5.95
C ASP A 12 7.34 17.96 -4.87
N TYR A 13 6.96 16.70 -5.10
CA TYR A 13 6.11 15.93 -4.18
C TYR A 13 6.61 14.50 -4.04
N ILE A 14 6.60 14.01 -2.81
CA ILE A 14 6.85 12.60 -2.48
C ILE A 14 5.62 12.06 -1.75
N ILE A 15 4.98 11.04 -2.33
CA ILE A 15 3.77 10.42 -1.81
C ILE A 15 4.14 9.02 -1.30
N LEU A 16 3.80 8.74 -0.06
CA LEU A 16 4.04 7.44 0.58
C LEU A 16 2.76 6.62 0.60
N GLY A 17 2.78 5.50 -0.12
CA GLY A 17 1.67 4.56 -0.25
C GLY A 17 0.82 4.80 -1.49
N ALA A 18 0.69 3.76 -2.33
CA ALA A 18 -0.14 3.73 -3.54
C ALA A 18 -1.52 3.12 -3.27
N GLY A 19 -2.13 3.47 -2.15
CA GLY A 19 -3.53 3.17 -1.87
C GLY A 19 -4.48 4.19 -2.51
N SER A 20 -5.75 4.18 -2.12
CA SER A 20 -6.77 5.06 -2.71
C SER A 20 -6.40 6.53 -2.66
N ALA A 21 -5.91 7.02 -1.53
CA ALA A 21 -5.51 8.43 -1.38
C ALA A 21 -4.25 8.75 -2.18
N GLY A 22 -3.22 7.90 -2.10
CA GLY A 22 -1.96 8.13 -2.81
C GLY A 22 -2.10 8.09 -4.33
N CYS A 23 -2.93 7.19 -4.85
CA CYS A 23 -3.25 7.14 -6.28
C CYS A 23 -3.96 8.41 -6.76
N VAL A 24 -4.91 8.93 -5.99
CA VAL A 24 -5.60 10.18 -6.33
C VAL A 24 -4.63 11.36 -6.28
N LEU A 25 -3.83 11.47 -5.23
CA LEU A 25 -2.86 12.56 -5.10
C LEU A 25 -1.83 12.54 -6.23
N SER A 26 -1.25 11.37 -6.53
CA SER A 26 -0.24 11.26 -7.59
C SER A 26 -0.82 11.62 -8.95
N ASN A 27 -2.05 11.19 -9.25
CA ASN A 27 -2.73 11.54 -10.48
C ASN A 27 -2.94 13.07 -10.59
N ARG A 28 -3.51 13.69 -9.55
CA ARG A 28 -3.83 15.12 -9.57
C ARG A 28 -2.60 16.01 -9.57
N LEU A 29 -1.60 15.70 -8.78
CA LEU A 29 -0.38 16.50 -8.70
C LEU A 29 0.48 16.39 -9.97
N SER A 30 0.41 15.28 -10.68
CA SER A 30 1.12 15.07 -11.94
C SER A 30 0.39 15.60 -13.18
N GLU A 31 -0.80 16.16 -13.03
CA GLU A 31 -1.50 16.88 -14.14
C GLU A 31 -0.70 18.09 -14.60
N ASP A 32 0.06 18.73 -13.72
CA ASP A 32 1.00 19.79 -14.08
C ASP A 32 2.32 19.18 -14.58
N PRO A 33 2.66 19.30 -15.87
CA PRO A 33 3.87 18.72 -16.44
C PRO A 33 5.16 19.36 -15.90
N GLY A 34 5.05 20.52 -15.24
CA GLY A 34 6.17 21.19 -14.57
C GLY A 34 6.47 20.62 -13.19
N LYS A 35 5.67 19.67 -12.70
CA LYS A 35 5.83 19.06 -11.38
C LYS A 35 6.36 17.63 -11.47
N LYS A 36 7.35 17.34 -10.63
CA LYS A 36 7.91 15.99 -10.46
C LYS A 36 7.30 15.34 -9.24
N VAL A 37 6.58 14.24 -9.45
CA VAL A 37 5.90 13.49 -8.38
C VAL A 37 6.52 12.11 -8.25
N LEU A 38 6.96 11.76 -7.04
CA LEU A 38 7.44 10.43 -6.70
C LEU A 38 6.39 9.72 -5.86
N LEU A 39 5.92 8.55 -6.33
CA LEU A 39 5.04 7.67 -5.57
C LEU A 39 5.84 6.46 -5.10
N LEU A 40 5.88 6.25 -3.79
CA LEU A 40 6.57 5.13 -3.16
C LEU A 40 5.54 4.16 -2.57
N GLU A 41 5.66 2.87 -2.94
CA GLU A 41 4.82 1.80 -2.40
C GLU A 41 5.70 0.65 -1.88
N ALA A 42 5.36 0.13 -0.71
CA ALA A 42 6.09 -0.98 -0.10
C ALA A 42 5.74 -2.35 -0.69
N GLY A 43 4.55 -2.47 -1.27
CA GLY A 43 4.04 -3.72 -1.81
C GLY A 43 4.30 -3.91 -3.30
N PRO A 44 4.04 -5.12 -3.79
CA PRO A 44 4.15 -5.41 -5.22
C PRO A 44 2.99 -4.85 -6.02
N MET A 45 3.04 -5.05 -7.34
CA MET A 45 1.89 -4.87 -8.23
C MET A 45 0.77 -5.87 -7.89
N ASP A 46 -0.46 -5.51 -8.20
CA ASP A 46 -1.69 -6.26 -7.93
C ASP A 46 -1.93 -7.45 -8.88
N HIS A 47 -0.88 -8.15 -9.28
CA HIS A 47 -0.97 -9.24 -10.26
C HIS A 47 -1.62 -10.53 -9.74
N LYS A 48 -1.82 -10.65 -8.41
CA LYS A 48 -2.44 -11.85 -7.85
C LYS A 48 -3.94 -11.89 -8.17
N LEU A 49 -4.38 -12.97 -8.80
CA LEU A 49 -5.77 -13.16 -9.20
C LEU A 49 -6.76 -12.98 -8.04
N MET A 50 -6.41 -13.46 -6.85
CA MET A 50 -7.27 -13.37 -5.67
C MET A 50 -7.54 -11.94 -5.19
N ILE A 51 -6.72 -10.96 -5.58
CA ILE A 51 -6.98 -9.53 -5.31
C ILE A 51 -8.22 -9.05 -6.09
N HIS A 52 -8.41 -9.56 -7.30
CA HIS A 52 -9.45 -9.13 -8.23
C HIS A 52 -10.75 -9.93 -8.10
N ILE A 53 -10.77 -10.99 -7.29
CA ILE A 53 -11.93 -11.84 -7.05
C ILE A 53 -12.49 -11.54 -5.66
N PRO A 54 -13.74 -11.04 -5.53
CA PRO A 54 -14.32 -10.72 -4.22
C PRO A 54 -14.29 -11.88 -3.22
N ALA A 55 -14.50 -13.11 -3.67
CA ALA A 55 -14.40 -14.32 -2.85
C ALA A 55 -12.97 -14.63 -2.39
N GLY A 56 -11.96 -14.01 -3.01
CA GLY A 56 -10.55 -14.17 -2.68
C GLY A 56 -10.09 -13.43 -1.43
N VAL A 57 -10.94 -12.60 -0.82
CA VAL A 57 -10.61 -11.73 0.32
C VAL A 57 -9.95 -12.48 1.48
N TYR A 58 -10.41 -13.69 1.76
CA TYR A 58 -9.88 -14.50 2.85
C TYR A 58 -8.43 -14.96 2.59
N HIS A 59 -8.11 -15.27 1.34
CA HIS A 59 -6.74 -15.62 0.93
C HIS A 59 -5.82 -14.42 0.94
N VAL A 60 -6.32 -13.27 0.48
CA VAL A 60 -5.58 -11.99 0.47
C VAL A 60 -5.21 -11.56 1.88
N TYR A 61 -6.14 -11.66 2.84
CA TYR A 61 -5.90 -11.29 4.24
C TYR A 61 -4.83 -12.14 4.92
N LYS A 62 -4.63 -13.36 4.48
CA LYS A 62 -3.61 -14.27 5.03
C LYS A 62 -2.26 -14.21 4.32
N ASP A 63 -2.17 -13.50 3.20
CA ASP A 63 -0.96 -13.44 2.40
C ASP A 63 -0.02 -12.32 2.88
N PRO A 64 1.11 -12.64 3.56
CA PRO A 64 2.02 -11.64 4.09
C PRO A 64 2.78 -10.86 3.02
N SER A 65 2.75 -11.31 1.76
CA SER A 65 3.39 -10.59 0.66
C SER A 65 2.61 -9.34 0.24
N ILE A 66 1.31 -9.31 0.50
CA ILE A 66 0.38 -8.22 0.11
C ILE A 66 -0.43 -7.65 1.28
N ASN A 67 -0.18 -8.13 2.49
CA ASN A 67 -0.80 -7.64 3.72
C ASN A 67 0.26 -7.47 4.80
N TRP A 68 0.21 -6.38 5.55
CA TRP A 68 1.10 -6.11 6.66
C TRP A 68 0.89 -7.04 7.86
N ASN A 69 -0.28 -7.69 7.96
CA ASN A 69 -0.66 -8.62 9.03
C ASN A 69 -0.44 -8.04 10.43
N TYR A 70 -0.82 -6.78 10.63
CA TYR A 70 -0.74 -6.16 11.95
C TYR A 70 -1.70 -6.83 12.93
N GLN A 71 -1.30 -6.81 14.20
CA GLN A 71 -2.14 -7.24 15.31
C GLN A 71 -2.19 -6.11 16.36
N SER A 72 -3.34 -5.99 17.02
CA SER A 72 -3.46 -5.06 18.14
C SER A 72 -2.63 -5.54 19.34
N GLU A 73 -2.42 -4.64 20.29
CA GLU A 73 -2.02 -5.05 21.63
C GLU A 73 -3.10 -5.93 22.27
N VAL A 74 -2.72 -6.63 23.34
CA VAL A 74 -3.68 -7.40 24.14
C VAL A 74 -4.57 -6.45 24.92
N GLU A 75 -5.89 -6.52 24.70
CA GLU A 75 -6.85 -5.63 25.33
C GLU A 75 -7.61 -6.38 26.46
N ALA A 76 -7.50 -5.87 27.69
CA ALA A 76 -8.16 -6.48 28.84
C ALA A 76 -9.69 -6.44 28.73
N GLU A 77 -10.24 -5.32 28.22
CA GLU A 77 -11.67 -5.12 27.99
C GLU A 77 -12.22 -5.98 26.84
N CYS A 78 -11.33 -6.52 26.00
CA CYS A 78 -11.66 -7.42 24.89
C CYS A 78 -11.34 -8.88 25.21
N ASP A 79 -11.43 -9.28 26.46
CA ASP A 79 -11.23 -10.67 26.89
C ASP A 79 -9.81 -11.18 26.62
N GLN A 80 -8.82 -10.30 26.82
CA GLN A 80 -7.39 -10.56 26.58
C GLN A 80 -7.06 -10.98 25.14
N ARG A 81 -7.89 -10.55 24.17
CA ARG A 81 -7.68 -10.89 22.76
C ARG A 81 -6.79 -9.88 22.05
N GLN A 82 -6.06 -10.37 21.08
CA GLN A 82 -5.47 -9.57 20.02
C GLN A 82 -6.36 -9.64 18.80
N ILE A 83 -6.51 -8.51 18.12
CA ILE A 83 -7.34 -8.37 16.93
C ILE A 83 -6.44 -8.23 15.72
N GLU A 84 -6.69 -9.02 14.69
CA GLU A 84 -6.02 -8.87 13.40
C GLU A 84 -6.44 -7.57 12.72
N LEU A 85 -5.46 -6.80 12.30
CA LEU A 85 -5.66 -5.51 11.63
C LEU A 85 -5.11 -5.61 10.19
N PRO A 86 -5.89 -6.16 9.26
CA PRO A 86 -5.43 -6.27 7.88
C PRO A 86 -5.20 -4.88 7.27
N ARG A 87 -4.05 -4.73 6.61
CA ARG A 87 -3.69 -3.53 5.85
C ARG A 87 -3.01 -3.95 4.58
N GLY A 88 -3.52 -3.47 3.46
CA GLY A 88 -2.95 -3.74 2.15
C GLY A 88 -1.50 -3.26 2.04
N LYS A 89 -0.72 -4.07 1.35
CA LYS A 89 0.68 -3.82 1.02
C LYS A 89 0.84 -4.16 -0.46
N VAL A 90 0.23 -3.36 -1.29
CA VAL A 90 0.13 -3.60 -2.73
C VAL A 90 -0.26 -2.29 -3.42
N ILE A 91 0.17 -2.10 -4.66
CA ILE A 91 -0.32 -1.00 -5.49
C ILE A 91 -1.81 -1.23 -5.77
N GLY A 92 -2.63 -0.29 -5.39
CA GLY A 92 -4.08 -0.46 -5.49
C GLY A 92 -4.83 0.78 -5.83
#